data_2aeb23c452b56f540ac92e0496f97e22
#
_entry.id   2aeb23c452b56f540ac92e0496f97e22
#
_cell.length_a   1.000
_cell.length_b   1.000
_cell.length_c   1.000
_cell.angle_alpha   90.00
_cell.angle_beta   90.00
_cell.angle_gamma   90.00
#
_symmetry.space_group_name_H-M   'P 1'
#
loop_
_entity.id
_entity.type
_entity.pdbx_description
1 polymer ?
#
loop_
_entity_poly.entity_id
_entity_poly.type
_entity_poly.pdbx_seq_one_letter_code
_entity_poly.pdbx_strand_id
1 'polypeptide(L)'
;MKTYEGLDAQGRVVYFEVPNAMLSRRAACKVMSRVPGVLLTTQPDLWPCGGDVFCRFELDGKHFELWEPYGDDSRFHVAAKPLEPCGALHNLRSAFHQHRPISGITRWLILVVGLVLVCFRLFAH
;
A
#
# COMPACT_ATOMS: atom_id res chain seq x y z
N MET A 1 -1.80 6.23 8.23
CA MET A 1 -2.77 6.38 7.12
C MET A 1 -4.12 5.83 7.57
N LYS A 2 -5.19 6.53 7.27
CA LYS A 2 -6.55 6.11 7.63
C LYS A 2 -7.03 4.99 6.71
N THR A 3 -7.76 4.02 7.25
CA THR A 3 -8.36 2.94 6.47
C THR A 3 -9.87 2.85 6.75
N TYR A 4 -10.61 2.22 5.84
CA TYR A 4 -12.06 2.05 5.95
C TYR A 4 -12.40 0.57 5.85
N GLU A 5 -13.12 0.05 6.84
CA GLU A 5 -13.46 -1.37 6.90
C GLU A 5 -14.79 -1.67 6.20
N GLY A 6 -14.83 -2.80 5.49
CA GLY A 6 -16.06 -3.40 5.00
C GLY A 6 -16.43 -4.60 5.87
N LEU A 7 -17.67 -4.62 6.34
CA LEU A 7 -18.15 -5.65 7.26
C LEU A 7 -19.14 -6.57 6.58
N ASP A 8 -19.18 -7.85 7.01
CA ASP A 8 -20.23 -8.79 6.61
C ASP A 8 -21.50 -8.62 7.47
N ALA A 9 -22.50 -9.46 7.25
CA ALA A 9 -23.76 -9.41 7.99
C ALA A 9 -23.59 -9.65 9.50
N GLN A 10 -22.51 -10.31 9.91
CA GLN A 10 -22.18 -10.60 11.30
C GLN A 10 -21.23 -9.56 11.92
N GLY A 11 -20.90 -8.49 11.19
CA GLY A 11 -20.02 -7.44 11.68
C GLY A 11 -18.52 -7.78 11.62
N ARG A 12 -18.13 -8.84 10.89
CA ARG A 12 -16.74 -9.22 10.72
C ARG A 12 -16.13 -8.50 9.53
N VAL A 13 -14.85 -8.10 9.65
CA VAL A 13 -14.12 -7.42 8.57
C VAL A 13 -13.82 -8.40 7.44
N VAL A 14 -14.31 -8.12 6.23
CA VAL A 14 -14.07 -8.92 5.04
C VAL A 14 -13.16 -8.22 4.03
N TYR A 15 -13.05 -6.91 4.09
CA TYR A 15 -12.10 -6.12 3.30
C TYR A 15 -11.82 -4.79 3.99
N PHE A 16 -10.81 -4.09 3.52
CA PHE A 16 -10.61 -2.70 3.90
C PHE A 16 -10.21 -1.86 2.68
N GLU A 17 -10.43 -0.57 2.77
CA GLU A 17 -10.10 0.40 1.74
C GLU A 17 -9.02 1.36 2.24
N VAL A 18 -8.14 1.78 1.34
CA VAL A 18 -7.08 2.74 1.63
C VAL A 18 -7.18 3.89 0.63
N PRO A 19 -7.20 5.17 1.09
CA PRO A 19 -7.16 6.30 0.16
C PRO A 19 -5.90 6.27 -0.69
N ASN A 20 -6.03 6.53 -1.99
CA ASN A 20 -4.91 6.45 -2.92
C ASN A 20 -4.34 7.82 -3.36
N ALA A 21 -4.83 8.91 -2.78
CA ALA A 21 -4.40 10.26 -3.16
C ALA A 21 -2.89 10.48 -3.04
N MET A 22 -2.24 9.85 -2.05
CA MET A 22 -0.80 9.94 -1.80
C MET A 22 -0.12 8.58 -1.92
N LEU A 23 -0.75 7.61 -2.57
CA LEU A 23 -0.30 6.23 -2.60
C LEU A 23 -0.46 5.66 -4.02
N SER A 24 0.67 5.41 -4.70
CA SER A 24 0.65 4.76 -6.00
C SER A 24 0.34 3.26 -5.87
N ARG A 25 -0.06 2.62 -6.96
CA ARG A 25 -0.25 1.16 -7.01
C ARG A 25 1.01 0.42 -6.58
N ARG A 26 2.17 0.85 -7.09
CA ARG A 26 3.46 0.27 -6.75
C ARG A 26 3.78 0.42 -5.26
N ALA A 27 3.53 1.59 -4.69
CA ALA A 27 3.77 1.83 -3.27
C ALA A 27 2.85 0.98 -2.39
N ALA A 28 1.58 0.84 -2.76
CA ALA A 28 0.62 0.00 -2.04
C ALA A 28 1.06 -1.47 -2.04
N CYS A 29 1.46 -1.99 -3.19
CA CYS A 29 1.98 -3.36 -3.31
C CYS A 29 3.25 -3.55 -2.46
N LYS A 30 4.12 -2.56 -2.43
CA LYS A 30 5.34 -2.57 -1.63
C LYS A 30 5.05 -2.59 -0.13
N VAL A 31 4.06 -1.83 0.33
CA VAL A 31 3.62 -1.88 1.74
C VAL A 31 3.18 -3.29 2.11
N MET A 32 2.38 -3.93 1.26
CA MET A 32 1.95 -5.30 1.51
C MET A 32 3.11 -6.29 1.51
N SER A 33 4.06 -6.13 0.60
CA SER A 33 5.22 -7.03 0.51
C SER A 33 6.12 -7.01 1.75
N ARG A 34 6.04 -5.96 2.55
CA ARG A 34 6.84 -5.82 3.79
C ARG A 34 6.19 -6.48 5.00
N VAL A 35 4.94 -6.88 4.91
CA VAL A 35 4.27 -7.60 5.99
C VAL A 35 4.93 -8.97 6.14
N PRO A 36 5.35 -9.37 7.36
CA PRO A 36 6.00 -10.67 7.55
C PRO A 36 5.13 -11.82 7.05
N GLY A 37 5.71 -12.70 6.26
CA GLY A 37 5.03 -13.87 5.69
C GLY A 37 4.35 -13.64 4.35
N VAL A 38 4.27 -12.40 3.85
CA VAL A 38 3.68 -12.10 2.55
C VAL A 38 4.60 -12.54 1.41
N LEU A 39 4.02 -13.29 0.46
CA LEU A 39 4.67 -13.69 -0.78
C LEU A 39 3.90 -13.09 -1.96
N LEU A 40 4.54 -12.20 -2.71
CA LEU A 40 3.95 -11.65 -3.93
C LEU A 40 3.83 -12.74 -4.98
N THR A 41 2.64 -12.93 -5.55
CA THR A 41 2.38 -13.93 -6.58
C THR A 41 2.33 -13.33 -7.97
N THR A 42 2.21 -12.01 -8.08
CA THR A 42 2.29 -11.29 -9.36
C THR A 42 3.09 -10.01 -9.21
N GLN A 43 3.73 -9.58 -10.28
CA GLN A 43 4.36 -8.27 -10.36
C GLN A 43 3.28 -7.18 -10.35
N PRO A 44 3.53 -6.03 -9.68
CA PRO A 44 2.60 -4.92 -9.73
C PRO A 44 2.40 -4.46 -11.17
N ASP A 45 1.15 -4.40 -11.61
CA ASP A 45 0.81 -3.83 -12.90
C ASP A 45 0.78 -2.30 -12.78
N LEU A 46 1.69 -1.64 -13.47
CA LEU A 46 1.84 -0.19 -13.43
C LEU A 46 1.01 0.52 -14.49
N TRP A 47 0.39 -0.22 -15.42
CA TRP A 47 -0.35 0.34 -16.54
C TRP A 47 -1.85 0.32 -16.28
N PRO A 48 -2.57 1.40 -16.58
CA PRO A 48 -4.03 1.43 -16.37
C PRO A 48 -4.80 0.41 -17.22
N CYS A 49 -4.15 -0.20 -18.20
CA CYS A 49 -4.76 -1.21 -19.08
C CYS A 49 -4.77 -2.62 -18.49
N GLY A 50 -4.14 -2.85 -17.35
CA GLY A 50 -3.93 -4.17 -16.78
C GLY A 50 -5.08 -4.72 -15.93
N GLY A 51 -6.25 -4.09 -15.96
CA GLY A 51 -7.38 -4.46 -15.13
C GLY A 51 -7.33 -3.80 -13.75
N ASP A 52 -8.37 -4.04 -12.95
CA ASP A 52 -8.55 -3.39 -11.65
C ASP A 52 -7.65 -3.98 -10.57
N VAL A 53 -7.31 -5.26 -10.67
CA VAL A 53 -6.41 -5.95 -9.74
C VAL A 53 -4.97 -5.72 -10.17
N PHE A 54 -4.19 -5.06 -9.32
CA PHE A 54 -2.80 -4.70 -9.63
C PHE A 54 -1.78 -5.38 -8.72
N CYS A 55 -2.21 -6.07 -7.68
CA CYS A 55 -1.31 -6.78 -6.77
C CYS A 55 -2.01 -8.03 -6.23
N ARG A 56 -1.32 -9.15 -6.30
CA ARG A 56 -1.77 -10.40 -5.70
C ARG A 56 -0.65 -10.96 -4.84
N PHE A 57 -1.02 -11.45 -3.68
CA PHE A 57 -0.06 -12.04 -2.75
C PHE A 57 -0.71 -13.14 -1.92
N GLU A 58 0.12 -13.91 -1.25
CA GLU A 58 -0.29 -14.98 -0.36
C GLU A 58 0.22 -14.70 1.04
N LEU A 59 -0.62 -14.94 2.05
CA LEU A 59 -0.29 -14.81 3.45
C LEU A 59 -1.04 -15.86 4.25
N ASP A 60 -0.33 -16.64 5.06
CA ASP A 60 -0.90 -17.72 5.89
C ASP A 60 -1.73 -18.72 5.08
N GLY A 61 -1.28 -19.04 3.87
CA GLY A 61 -1.96 -19.99 2.98
C GLY A 61 -3.21 -19.43 2.30
N LYS A 62 -3.51 -18.17 2.46
CA LYS A 62 -4.65 -17.49 1.84
C LYS A 62 -4.19 -16.51 0.77
N HIS A 63 -4.98 -16.39 -0.29
CA HIS A 63 -4.72 -15.45 -1.38
C HIS A 63 -5.41 -14.13 -1.11
N PHE A 64 -4.72 -13.03 -1.40
CA PHE A 64 -5.21 -11.66 -1.24
C PHE A 64 -5.01 -10.88 -2.53
N GLU A 65 -5.85 -9.90 -2.73
CA GLU A 65 -5.77 -9.00 -3.88
C GLU A 65 -5.91 -7.54 -3.45
N LEU A 66 -5.16 -6.67 -4.13
CA LEU A 66 -5.38 -5.23 -4.13
C LEU A 66 -5.97 -4.83 -5.46
N TRP A 67 -7.03 -4.03 -5.45
CA TRP A 67 -7.65 -3.53 -6.69
C TRP A 67 -8.24 -2.13 -6.51
N GLU A 68 -8.50 -1.49 -7.64
CA GLU A 68 -9.20 -0.22 -7.72
C GLU A 68 -10.61 -0.43 -8.25
N PRO A 69 -11.63 -0.51 -7.38
CA PRO A 69 -12.99 -0.86 -7.82
C PRO A 69 -13.71 0.28 -8.53
N TYR A 70 -13.25 1.51 -8.32
CA TYR A 70 -13.85 2.71 -8.89
C TYR A 70 -12.90 3.33 -9.91
N GLY A 71 -13.38 3.61 -11.10
CA GLY A 71 -12.56 4.22 -12.14
C GLY A 71 -12.06 5.64 -11.85
N ASP A 72 -12.49 6.25 -10.76
CA ASP A 72 -12.06 7.56 -10.31
C ASP A 72 -10.84 7.54 -9.37
N ASP A 73 -10.31 6.35 -9.08
CA ASP A 73 -9.10 6.15 -8.28
C ASP A 73 -9.15 6.78 -6.89
N SER A 74 -10.30 6.74 -6.23
CA SER A 74 -10.42 7.31 -4.89
C SER A 74 -9.83 6.42 -3.80
N ARG A 75 -9.87 5.09 -3.96
CA ARG A 75 -9.42 4.13 -2.95
C ARG A 75 -8.93 2.83 -3.57
N PHE A 76 -7.98 2.19 -2.90
CA PHE A 76 -7.60 0.81 -3.16
C PHE A 76 -8.35 -0.10 -2.19
N HIS A 77 -8.80 -1.26 -2.67
CA HIS A 77 -9.39 -2.31 -1.84
C HIS A 77 -8.38 -3.42 -1.59
N VAL A 78 -8.43 -3.98 -0.38
CA VAL A 78 -7.63 -5.15 0.01
C VAL A 78 -8.56 -6.20 0.60
N ALA A 79 -8.56 -7.40 0.05
CA ALA A 79 -9.39 -8.49 0.54
C ALA A 79 -8.80 -9.84 0.21
N ALA A 80 -9.24 -10.87 0.95
CA ALA A 80 -8.97 -12.25 0.61
C ALA A 80 -9.77 -12.67 -0.64
N LYS A 81 -9.24 -13.63 -1.38
CA LYS A 81 -9.93 -14.26 -2.51
C LYS A 81 -9.99 -15.78 -2.27
N PRO A 82 -11.20 -16.38 -2.11
CA PRO A 82 -12.51 -15.74 -2.11
C PRO A 82 -12.72 -14.79 -0.93
N LEU A 83 -13.68 -13.87 -1.06
CA LEU A 83 -14.00 -12.88 -0.04
C LEU A 83 -14.50 -13.58 1.23
N GLU A 84 -13.76 -13.44 2.31
CA GLU A 84 -14.08 -14.05 3.60
C GLU A 84 -13.48 -13.27 4.75
N PRO A 85 -14.06 -13.34 5.97
CA PRO A 85 -13.44 -12.78 7.16
C PRO A 85 -12.09 -13.47 7.43
N CYS A 86 -11.05 -12.69 7.71
CA CYS A 86 -9.72 -13.22 7.92
C CYS A 86 -8.97 -12.38 8.95
N GLY A 87 -8.38 -13.03 9.95
CA GLY A 87 -7.56 -12.35 10.96
C GLY A 87 -6.33 -11.65 10.38
N ALA A 88 -5.78 -12.17 9.28
CA ALA A 88 -4.65 -11.57 8.60
C ALA A 88 -4.95 -10.16 8.05
N LEU A 89 -6.21 -9.83 7.75
CA LEU A 89 -6.61 -8.50 7.33
C LEU A 89 -6.24 -7.42 8.34
N HIS A 90 -6.28 -7.75 9.62
CA HIS A 90 -5.88 -6.83 10.68
C HIS A 90 -4.40 -6.45 10.56
N ASN A 91 -3.53 -7.43 10.31
CA ASN A 91 -2.08 -7.18 10.14
C ASN A 91 -1.79 -6.37 8.88
N LEU A 92 -2.47 -6.68 7.79
CA LEU A 92 -2.35 -5.94 6.53
C LEU A 92 -2.79 -4.49 6.68
N ARG A 93 -3.91 -4.28 7.37
CA ARG A 93 -4.43 -2.95 7.67
C ARG A 93 -3.47 -2.15 8.55
N SER A 94 -2.88 -2.79 9.57
CA SER A 94 -1.89 -2.17 10.45
C SER A 94 -0.67 -1.69 9.67
N ALA A 95 -0.24 -2.43 8.66
CA ALA A 95 0.87 -2.02 7.80
C ALA A 95 0.58 -0.70 7.08
N PHE A 96 -0.64 -0.50 6.59
CA PHE A 96 -1.05 0.78 6.00
C PHE A 96 -1.18 1.88 7.05
N HIS A 97 -1.68 1.58 8.25
CA HIS A 97 -1.76 2.56 9.33
C HIS A 97 -0.38 3.10 9.72
N GLN A 98 0.63 2.25 9.69
CA GLN A 98 2.01 2.62 10.01
C GLN A 98 2.73 3.29 8.84
N HIS A 99 2.23 3.10 7.62
CA HIS A 99 2.82 3.72 6.44
C HIS A 99 2.59 5.23 6.45
N ARG A 100 3.69 5.98 6.29
CA ARG A 100 3.64 7.43 6.14
C ARG A 100 4.12 7.77 4.74
N PRO A 101 3.24 8.24 3.85
CA PRO A 101 3.68 8.68 2.54
C PRO A 101 4.59 9.88 2.70
N ILE A 102 5.71 9.86 2.00
CA ILE A 102 6.64 10.99 1.97
C ILE A 102 5.99 12.07 1.11
N SER A 103 5.63 13.20 1.73
CA SER A 103 5.11 14.35 0.99
C SER A 103 6.19 14.88 0.02
N GLY A 104 5.78 15.48 -1.09
CA GLY A 104 6.71 16.08 -2.03
C GLY A 104 7.61 17.14 -1.37
N ILE A 105 7.09 17.88 -0.42
CA ILE A 105 7.83 18.88 0.37
C ILE A 105 8.92 18.20 1.21
N THR A 106 8.61 17.10 1.88
CA THR A 106 9.59 16.35 2.68
C THR A 106 10.70 15.78 1.82
N ARG A 107 10.37 15.24 0.64
CA ARG A 107 11.37 14.77 -0.33
C ARG A 107 12.30 15.90 -0.76
N TRP A 108 11.73 17.05 -1.04
CA TRP A 108 12.49 18.23 -1.47
C TRP A 108 13.44 18.71 -0.35
N LEU A 109 12.98 18.76 0.89
CA LEU A 109 13.81 19.11 2.05
C LEU A 109 14.97 18.15 2.25
N ILE A 110 14.76 16.83 2.10
CA ILE A 110 15.82 15.83 2.20
C ILE A 110 16.88 16.06 1.10
N LEU A 111 16.46 16.33 -0.13
CA LEU A 111 17.37 16.61 -1.24
C LEU A 111 18.17 17.89 -1.02
N VAL A 112 17.54 18.97 -0.56
CA VAL A 112 18.19 20.25 -0.28
C VAL A 112 19.20 20.12 0.86
N VAL A 113 18.83 19.47 1.95
CA VAL A 113 19.73 19.25 3.09
C VAL A 113 20.92 18.38 2.67
N GLY A 114 20.69 17.34 1.89
CA GLY A 114 21.75 16.50 1.34
C GLY A 114 22.72 17.29 0.47
N LEU A 115 22.22 18.15 -0.41
CA LEU A 115 23.03 18.99 -1.29
C LEU A 115 23.87 19.98 -0.48
N VAL A 116 23.28 20.63 0.52
CA VAL A 116 23.99 21.59 1.39
C VAL A 116 25.12 20.89 2.15
N LEU A 117 24.89 19.70 2.67
CA LEU A 117 25.94 18.93 3.37
C LEU A 117 27.10 18.55 2.44
N VAL A 118 26.81 18.17 1.20
CA VAL A 118 27.84 17.84 0.22
C VAL A 118 28.66 19.09 -0.13
N CYS A 119 28.00 20.21 -0.38
CA CYS A 119 28.71 21.48 -0.66
C CYS A 119 29.57 21.91 0.51
N PHE A 120 29.07 21.77 1.74
CA PHE A 120 29.84 22.12 2.95
C PHE A 120 31.12 21.28 3.08
N ARG A 121 31.05 19.98 2.75
CA ARG A 121 32.22 19.10 2.77
C ARG A 121 33.24 19.45 1.70
N LEU A 122 32.79 19.88 0.54
CA LEU A 122 33.67 20.27 -0.55
C LEU A 122 34.40 21.60 -0.27
N PHE A 123 33.79 22.52 0.45
CA PHE A 123 34.37 23.81 0.80
C PHE A 123 35.12 23.82 2.15
N ALA A 124 34.99 22.78 2.98
CA ALA A 124 35.69 22.66 4.26
C ALA A 124 37.13 22.10 4.13
N HIS A 125 37.55 21.77 2.93
CA HIS A 125 38.91 21.42 2.58
C HIS A 125 39.54 22.59 1.84
#